data_95af13547400e9fec5cd0babc0b85c6e
#
_entry.id   95af13547400e9fec5cd0babc0b85c6e
#
_cell.length_a   1.000
_cell.length_b   1.000
_cell.length_c   1.000
_cell.angle_alpha   90.00
_cell.angle_beta   90.00
_cell.angle_gamma   90.00
#
_symmetry.space_group_name_H-M   'P 1'
#
loop_
_entity.id
_entity.type
_entity.pdbx_description
1 polymer ?
#
loop_
_entity_poly.entity_id
_entity_poly.type
_entity_poly.pdbx_seq_one_letter_code
_entity_poly.pdbx_strand_id
1 'polypeptide(L)'
;KEFLPFIKQTGDGHIINISSLFGLTAQPTQSAYNATKFAVRGFTESLRQELDLENCGVSALSVHPGGIRTNIANNAKMNDSMRTLGMNPEKSARAFNKLLRCPPEEAARQILEAVQKDKRRLLIGNDAKTLDLIQRIVPTGYQKVTAWATKLGKKRG
;
A
#
# COMPACT_ATOMS: atom_id res chain seq x y z
N LYS A 1 6.46 -15.29 12.40
CA LYS A 1 6.37 -16.75 12.66
C LYS A 1 6.31 -17.01 14.15
N GLU A 2 7.23 -16.48 14.95
CA GLU A 2 7.40 -16.78 16.38
C GLU A 2 6.14 -16.48 17.22
N PHE A 3 5.44 -15.39 16.94
CA PHE A 3 4.24 -15.00 17.71
C PHE A 3 2.95 -15.71 17.27
N LEU A 4 2.90 -16.28 16.08
CA LEU A 4 1.68 -16.87 15.53
C LEU A 4 1.10 -17.99 16.39
N PRO A 5 1.90 -18.94 16.91
CA PRO A 5 1.37 -19.98 17.81
C PRO A 5 0.70 -19.41 19.08
N PHE A 6 1.30 -18.37 19.66
CA PHE A 6 0.74 -17.71 20.86
C PHE A 6 -0.57 -16.98 20.55
N ILE A 7 -0.64 -16.28 19.40
CA ILE A 7 -1.87 -15.61 18.96
C ILE A 7 -2.98 -16.65 18.74
N LYS A 8 -2.67 -17.80 18.12
CA LYS A 8 -3.65 -18.86 17.91
C LYS A 8 -4.18 -19.47 19.20
N GLN A 9 -3.36 -19.55 20.25
CA GLN A 9 -3.79 -20.07 21.57
C GLN A 9 -4.84 -19.19 22.24
N THR A 10 -4.91 -17.89 21.92
CA THR A 10 -5.93 -16.99 22.48
C THR A 10 -7.33 -17.23 21.91
N GLY A 11 -7.43 -17.83 20.73
CA GLY A 11 -8.70 -18.05 20.03
C GLY A 11 -9.37 -16.76 19.52
N ASP A 12 -8.73 -15.61 19.71
CA ASP A 12 -9.17 -14.28 19.27
C ASP A 12 -7.94 -13.41 19.00
N GLY A 13 -7.64 -13.19 17.74
CA GLY A 13 -6.46 -12.43 17.38
C GLY A 13 -6.50 -11.86 15.97
N HIS A 14 -5.81 -10.74 15.76
CA HIS A 14 -5.78 -10.07 14.47
C HIS A 14 -4.36 -9.74 14.04
N ILE A 15 -3.99 -10.19 12.84
CA ILE A 15 -2.71 -9.88 12.19
C ILE A 15 -2.95 -8.80 11.15
N ILE A 16 -2.38 -7.63 11.35
CA ILE A 16 -2.57 -6.46 10.49
C ILE A 16 -1.27 -6.16 9.76
N ASN A 17 -1.25 -6.40 8.47
CA ASN A 17 -0.08 -6.12 7.63
C ASN A 17 -0.31 -4.87 6.77
N ILE A 18 0.59 -3.90 6.92
CA ILE A 18 0.53 -2.63 6.19
C ILE A 18 1.25 -2.76 4.85
N SER A 19 0.48 -2.92 3.78
CA SER A 19 0.94 -2.83 2.41
C SER A 19 0.97 -1.36 1.95
N SER A 20 0.42 -1.05 0.79
CA SER A 20 0.30 0.29 0.19
C SER A 20 -0.68 0.23 -0.98
N LEU A 21 -1.12 1.38 -1.48
CA LEU A 21 -1.71 1.46 -2.82
C LEU A 21 -0.72 0.94 -3.89
N PHE A 22 0.59 1.00 -3.63
CA PHE A 22 1.64 0.44 -4.49
C PHE A 22 1.85 -1.08 -4.30
N GLY A 23 1.05 -1.74 -3.49
CA GLY A 23 0.80 -3.18 -3.48
C GLY A 23 -0.43 -3.59 -4.31
N LEU A 24 -1.09 -2.62 -4.96
CA LEU A 24 -2.22 -2.82 -5.88
C LEU A 24 -1.84 -2.44 -7.30
N THR A 25 -1.09 -1.36 -7.46
CA THR A 25 -0.61 -0.83 -8.74
C THR A 25 0.89 -0.59 -8.70
N ALA A 26 1.57 -0.85 -9.81
CA ALA A 26 2.99 -0.56 -9.96
C ALA A 26 3.22 0.87 -10.45
N GLN A 27 4.27 1.52 -9.93
CA GLN A 27 4.64 2.87 -10.32
C GLN A 27 6.08 2.91 -10.86
N PRO A 28 6.37 3.73 -11.87
CA PRO A 28 7.74 3.96 -12.32
C PRO A 28 8.63 4.42 -11.15
N THR A 29 9.90 4.05 -11.18
CA THR A 29 10.92 4.35 -10.15
C THR A 29 10.77 3.66 -8.80
N GLN A 30 9.71 2.87 -8.61
CA GLN A 30 9.35 2.24 -7.34
C GLN A 30 9.37 0.70 -7.41
N SER A 31 10.12 0.09 -8.35
CA SER A 31 10.07 -1.36 -8.60
C SER A 31 10.34 -2.20 -7.35
N ALA A 32 11.41 -1.90 -6.60
CA ALA A 32 11.72 -2.62 -5.36
C ALA A 32 10.64 -2.42 -4.28
N TYR A 33 10.17 -1.20 -4.09
CA TYR A 33 9.09 -0.90 -3.15
C TYR A 33 7.79 -1.61 -3.54
N ASN A 34 7.41 -1.54 -4.83
CA ASN A 34 6.25 -2.26 -5.34
C ASN A 34 6.37 -3.76 -5.07
N ALA A 35 7.51 -4.38 -5.40
CA ALA A 35 7.74 -5.81 -5.16
C ALA A 35 7.50 -6.18 -3.69
N THR A 36 8.03 -5.41 -2.74
CA THR A 36 7.82 -5.67 -1.31
C THR A 36 6.35 -5.52 -0.90
N LYS A 37 5.64 -4.50 -1.42
CA LYS A 37 4.25 -4.25 -1.04
C LYS A 37 3.26 -5.23 -1.69
N PHE A 38 3.54 -5.69 -2.91
CA PHE A 38 2.81 -6.82 -3.51
C PHE A 38 3.05 -8.11 -2.73
N ALA A 39 4.29 -8.38 -2.29
CA ALA A 39 4.61 -9.54 -1.47
C ALA A 39 3.85 -9.53 -0.13
N VAL A 40 3.81 -8.38 0.57
CA VAL A 40 3.03 -8.22 1.81
C VAL A 40 1.54 -8.51 1.57
N ARG A 41 0.99 -8.02 0.47
CA ARG A 41 -0.40 -8.31 0.10
C ARG A 41 -0.62 -9.81 -0.10
N GLY A 42 0.16 -10.43 -0.99
CA GLY A 42 0.00 -11.86 -1.32
C GLY A 42 0.17 -12.74 -0.10
N PHE A 43 1.19 -12.48 0.72
CA PHE A 43 1.40 -13.16 1.98
C PHE A 43 0.19 -13.05 2.92
N THR A 44 -0.35 -11.84 3.09
CA THR A 44 -1.47 -11.61 4.02
C THR A 44 -2.76 -12.26 3.52
N GLU A 45 -3.03 -12.21 2.22
CA GLU A 45 -4.20 -12.81 1.61
C GLU A 45 -4.14 -14.36 1.70
N SER A 46 -2.95 -14.96 1.56
CA SER A 46 -2.73 -16.39 1.76
C SER A 46 -2.89 -16.79 3.23
N LEU A 47 -2.19 -16.08 4.12
CA LEU A 47 -2.28 -16.31 5.57
C LEU A 47 -3.73 -16.25 6.07
N ARG A 48 -4.52 -15.28 5.57
CA ARG A 48 -5.95 -15.19 5.94
C ARG A 48 -6.72 -16.45 5.59
N GLN A 49 -6.49 -17.01 4.41
CA GLN A 49 -7.15 -18.25 3.97
C GLN A 49 -6.72 -19.44 4.80
N GLU A 50 -5.43 -19.52 5.15
CA GLU A 50 -4.90 -20.56 6.02
C GLU A 50 -5.54 -20.51 7.43
N LEU A 51 -5.65 -19.32 8.00
CA LEU A 51 -6.29 -19.10 9.31
C LEU A 51 -7.80 -19.44 9.29
N ASP A 52 -8.49 -19.10 8.20
CA ASP A 52 -9.90 -19.50 8.01
C ASP A 52 -10.05 -21.03 7.94
N LEU A 53 -9.17 -21.72 7.22
CA LEU A 53 -9.18 -23.19 7.12
C LEU A 53 -8.91 -23.86 8.48
N GLU A 54 -8.01 -23.29 9.27
CA GLU A 54 -7.71 -23.77 10.62
C GLU A 54 -8.85 -23.49 11.62
N ASN A 55 -9.74 -22.55 11.33
CA ASN A 55 -10.84 -22.11 12.20
C ASN A 55 -10.38 -21.80 13.64
N CYS A 56 -9.21 -21.17 13.78
CA CYS A 56 -8.54 -20.93 15.05
C CYS A 56 -8.93 -19.61 15.75
N GLY A 57 -9.96 -18.90 15.25
CA GLY A 57 -10.41 -17.62 15.80
C GLY A 57 -9.46 -16.43 15.52
N VAL A 58 -8.39 -16.64 14.74
CA VAL A 58 -7.43 -15.59 14.36
C VAL A 58 -7.68 -15.15 12.93
N SER A 59 -7.59 -13.86 12.67
CA SER A 59 -7.78 -13.29 11.34
C SER A 59 -6.57 -12.50 10.85
N ALA A 60 -6.51 -12.23 9.53
CA ALA A 60 -5.50 -11.38 8.94
C ALA A 60 -6.12 -10.32 8.03
N LEU A 61 -5.62 -9.07 8.15
CA LEU A 61 -6.07 -7.90 7.41
C LEU A 61 -4.93 -7.30 6.59
N SER A 62 -5.13 -7.19 5.27
CA SER A 62 -4.23 -6.44 4.39
C SER A 62 -4.68 -5.00 4.26
N VAL A 63 -3.85 -4.05 4.71
CA VAL A 63 -4.13 -2.60 4.66
C VAL A 63 -3.37 -1.96 3.50
N HIS A 64 -4.06 -1.19 2.68
CA HIS A 64 -3.52 -0.49 1.52
C HIS A 64 -3.74 1.02 1.66
N PRO A 65 -2.85 1.72 2.37
CA PRO A 65 -2.92 3.16 2.48
C PRO A 65 -2.56 3.84 1.15
N GLY A 66 -3.27 4.92 0.84
CA GLY A 66 -2.85 5.93 -0.11
C GLY A 66 -1.90 6.94 0.54
N GLY A 67 -2.08 8.21 0.24
CA GLY A 67 -1.25 9.28 0.79
C GLY A 67 -1.55 9.60 2.25
N ILE A 68 -0.87 8.96 3.20
CA ILE A 68 -0.94 9.29 4.63
C ILE A 68 0.09 10.36 4.97
N ARG A 69 -0.31 11.40 5.68
CA ARG A 69 0.53 12.54 6.07
C ARG A 69 1.51 12.17 7.19
N THR A 70 2.64 11.59 6.80
CA THR A 70 3.75 11.19 7.67
C THR A 70 5.08 11.69 7.10
N ASN A 71 6.16 11.54 7.86
CA ASN A 71 7.52 11.89 7.41
C ASN A 71 8.15 10.86 6.45
N ILE A 72 7.40 9.86 5.97
CA ILE A 72 7.93 8.79 5.13
C ILE A 72 8.60 9.30 3.86
N ALA A 73 8.05 10.33 3.23
CA ALA A 73 8.60 10.92 2.02
C ALA A 73 9.91 11.69 2.28
N ASN A 74 10.01 12.34 3.44
CA ASN A 74 11.19 13.11 3.82
C ASN A 74 12.35 12.19 4.23
N ASN A 75 12.03 11.01 4.77
CA ASN A 75 13.00 10.00 5.20
C ASN A 75 13.37 9.01 4.08
N ALA A 76 12.72 9.09 2.91
CA ALA A 76 12.98 8.18 1.80
C ALA A 76 14.35 8.48 1.18
N LYS A 77 15.19 7.45 1.09
CA LYS A 77 16.45 7.54 0.32
C LYS A 77 16.12 7.46 -1.17
N MET A 78 16.36 8.55 -1.89
CA MET A 78 16.18 8.62 -3.34
C MET A 78 17.40 8.02 -4.03
N ASN A 79 17.16 7.15 -5.02
CA ASN A 79 18.23 6.58 -5.84
C ASN A 79 18.50 7.47 -7.07
N ASP A 80 19.75 7.58 -7.48
CA ASP A 80 20.18 8.34 -8.66
C ASP A 80 19.59 7.81 -9.97
N SER A 81 19.07 6.57 -10.01
CA SER A 81 18.35 6.02 -11.16
C SER A 81 17.13 6.85 -11.59
N MET A 82 16.57 7.70 -10.71
CA MET A 82 15.54 8.68 -11.10
C MET A 82 16.07 9.71 -12.09
N ARG A 83 17.34 10.11 -11.95
CA ARG A 83 18.02 11.09 -12.84
C ARG A 83 18.19 10.53 -14.26
N THR A 84 18.47 9.23 -14.40
CA THR A 84 18.58 8.57 -15.72
C THR A 84 17.26 8.56 -16.47
N LEU A 85 16.15 8.59 -15.73
CA LEU A 85 14.81 8.77 -16.30
C LEU A 85 14.47 10.27 -16.54
N GLY A 86 15.42 11.19 -16.28
CA GLY A 86 15.22 12.64 -16.43
C GLY A 86 14.25 13.22 -15.40
N MET A 87 14.15 12.61 -14.21
CA MET A 87 13.35 13.10 -13.10
C MET A 87 14.24 13.79 -12.07
N ASN A 88 13.73 14.87 -11.48
CA ASN A 88 14.40 15.54 -10.37
C ASN A 88 13.89 14.95 -9.06
N PRO A 89 14.76 14.31 -8.23
CA PRO A 89 14.35 13.67 -6.97
C PRO A 89 13.67 14.64 -6.00
N GLU A 90 14.18 15.85 -5.86
CA GLU A 90 13.64 16.86 -4.93
C GLU A 90 12.24 17.34 -5.34
N LYS A 91 12.05 17.62 -6.65
CA LYS A 91 10.74 17.99 -7.19
C LYS A 91 9.74 16.83 -7.04
N SER A 92 10.19 15.61 -7.26
CA SER A 92 9.38 14.39 -7.10
C SER A 92 8.95 14.21 -5.64
N ALA A 93 9.85 14.41 -4.67
CA ALA A 93 9.53 14.36 -3.24
C ALA A 93 8.52 15.44 -2.85
N ARG A 94 8.68 16.68 -3.34
CA ARG A 94 7.72 17.78 -3.09
C ARG A 94 6.34 17.48 -3.69
N ALA A 95 6.29 16.92 -4.90
CA ALA A 95 5.04 16.52 -5.54
C ALA A 95 4.35 15.39 -4.76
N PHE A 96 5.13 14.40 -4.30
CA PHE A 96 4.62 13.31 -3.48
C PHE A 96 4.06 13.82 -2.15
N ASN A 97 4.76 14.71 -1.45
CA ASN A 97 4.29 15.31 -0.19
C ASN A 97 2.91 15.99 -0.33
N LYS A 98 2.60 16.59 -1.49
CA LYS A 98 1.28 17.19 -1.75
C LYS A 98 0.14 16.16 -1.85
N LEU A 99 0.47 14.90 -2.09
CA LEU A 99 -0.50 13.80 -2.14
C LEU A 99 -0.79 13.21 -0.76
N LEU A 100 0.03 13.50 0.25
CA LEU A 100 -0.14 13.03 1.62
C LEU A 100 -1.24 13.85 2.33
N ARG A 101 -2.49 13.42 2.20
CA ARG A 101 -3.65 14.17 2.67
C ARG A 101 -4.34 13.57 3.89
N CYS A 102 -4.31 12.25 4.03
CA CYS A 102 -4.99 11.56 5.12
C CYS A 102 -4.19 11.69 6.43
N PRO A 103 -4.77 12.18 7.53
CA PRO A 103 -4.12 12.20 8.84
C PRO A 103 -3.81 10.77 9.32
N PRO A 104 -2.69 10.54 10.03
CA PRO A 104 -2.36 9.23 10.60
C PRO A 104 -3.42 8.71 11.57
N GLU A 105 -4.02 9.59 12.37
CA GLU A 105 -5.07 9.27 13.33
C GLU A 105 -6.31 8.72 12.64
N GLU A 106 -6.69 9.31 11.51
CA GLU A 106 -7.82 8.85 10.71
C GLU A 106 -7.52 7.47 10.07
N ALA A 107 -6.29 7.27 9.61
CA ALA A 107 -5.86 5.96 9.11
C ALA A 107 -5.94 4.89 10.22
N ALA A 108 -5.46 5.20 11.42
CA ALA A 108 -5.51 4.30 12.57
C ALA A 108 -6.96 3.95 12.95
N ARG A 109 -7.86 4.95 13.00
CA ARG A 109 -9.29 4.74 13.27
C ARG A 109 -9.92 3.77 12.26
N GLN A 110 -9.66 3.97 10.96
CA GLN A 110 -10.18 3.08 9.91
C GLN A 110 -9.62 1.65 10.03
N ILE A 111 -8.37 1.48 10.46
CA ILE A 111 -7.78 0.16 10.69
C ILE A 111 -8.49 -0.54 11.84
N LEU A 112 -8.69 0.13 12.98
CA LEU A 112 -9.39 -0.44 14.13
C LEU A 112 -10.84 -0.84 13.78
N GLU A 113 -11.55 0.01 13.05
CA GLU A 113 -12.90 -0.33 12.57
C GLU A 113 -12.92 -1.52 11.61
N ALA A 114 -11.88 -1.66 10.78
CA ALA A 114 -11.76 -2.78 9.86
C ALA A 114 -11.49 -4.10 10.61
N VAL A 115 -10.71 -4.04 11.68
CA VAL A 115 -10.49 -5.18 12.59
C VAL A 115 -11.78 -5.60 13.26
N GLN A 116 -12.51 -4.66 13.87
CA GLN A 116 -13.80 -4.93 14.52
C GLN A 116 -14.84 -5.55 13.59
N LYS A 117 -14.76 -5.23 12.29
CA LYS A 117 -15.66 -5.75 11.24
C LYS A 117 -15.09 -6.98 10.53
N ASP A 118 -14.03 -7.56 11.02
CA ASP A 118 -13.30 -8.70 10.45
C ASP A 118 -13.03 -8.57 8.95
N LYS A 119 -12.63 -7.38 8.49
CA LYS A 119 -12.35 -7.14 7.08
C LYS A 119 -11.07 -7.84 6.64
N ARG A 120 -11.08 -8.40 5.43
CA ARG A 120 -9.89 -9.04 4.81
C ARG A 120 -8.95 -8.04 4.15
N ARG A 121 -9.50 -6.90 3.71
CA ARG A 121 -8.76 -5.83 3.02
C ARG A 121 -9.31 -4.47 3.39
N LEU A 122 -8.42 -3.50 3.57
CA LEU A 122 -8.76 -2.11 3.80
C LEU A 122 -8.02 -1.20 2.81
N LEU A 123 -8.74 -0.35 2.11
CA LEU A 123 -8.22 0.75 1.29
C LEU A 123 -8.42 2.07 2.04
N ILE A 124 -7.34 2.78 2.34
CA ILE A 124 -7.39 4.07 3.03
C ILE A 124 -7.10 5.20 2.04
N GLY A 125 -8.02 6.14 1.93
CA GLY A 125 -7.96 7.26 1.00
C GLY A 125 -8.66 7.00 -0.32
N ASN A 126 -9.13 8.08 -0.95
CA ASN A 126 -9.82 8.00 -2.25
C ASN A 126 -8.85 7.64 -3.38
N ASP A 127 -7.59 8.02 -3.26
CA ASP A 127 -6.51 7.66 -4.18
C ASP A 127 -6.32 6.14 -4.24
N ALA A 128 -6.24 5.45 -3.09
CA ALA A 128 -6.14 3.99 -3.04
C ALA A 128 -7.38 3.31 -3.64
N LYS A 129 -8.58 3.80 -3.32
CA LYS A 129 -9.84 3.26 -3.86
C LYS A 129 -9.94 3.42 -5.37
N THR A 130 -9.58 4.61 -5.88
CA THR A 130 -9.62 4.90 -7.32
C THR A 130 -8.62 4.05 -8.09
N LEU A 131 -7.39 3.93 -7.60
CA LEU A 131 -6.36 3.14 -8.27
C LEU A 131 -6.66 1.62 -8.21
N ASP A 132 -7.23 1.11 -7.11
CA ASP A 132 -7.70 -0.28 -7.04
C ASP A 132 -8.78 -0.54 -8.09
N LEU A 133 -9.75 0.38 -8.24
CA LEU A 133 -10.81 0.25 -9.24
C LEU A 133 -10.26 0.28 -10.67
N ILE A 134 -9.38 1.24 -10.98
CA ILE A 134 -8.75 1.34 -12.30
C ILE A 134 -7.98 0.07 -12.63
N GLN A 135 -7.19 -0.44 -11.69
CA GLN A 135 -6.41 -1.67 -11.90
C GLN A 135 -7.30 -2.90 -12.13
N ARG A 136 -8.47 -2.96 -11.52
CA ARG A 136 -9.44 -4.05 -11.73
C ARG A 136 -10.10 -4.00 -13.10
N ILE A 137 -10.42 -2.80 -13.59
CA ILE A 137 -11.09 -2.61 -14.88
C ILE A 137 -10.09 -2.69 -16.04
N VAL A 138 -8.91 -2.09 -15.87
CA VAL A 138 -7.85 -2.04 -16.90
C VAL A 138 -6.51 -2.56 -16.35
N PRO A 139 -6.39 -3.87 -16.09
CA PRO A 139 -5.30 -4.47 -15.31
C PRO A 139 -3.89 -4.25 -15.91
N THR A 140 -3.77 -4.03 -17.20
CA THR A 140 -2.50 -3.70 -17.88
C THR A 140 -2.48 -2.28 -18.44
N GLY A 141 -3.63 -1.75 -18.79
CA GLY A 141 -3.77 -0.42 -19.40
C GLY A 141 -3.36 0.73 -18.49
N TYR A 142 -3.56 0.59 -17.17
CA TYR A 142 -3.16 1.61 -16.21
C TYR A 142 -1.66 1.94 -16.30
N GLN A 143 -0.81 0.97 -16.70
CA GLN A 143 0.64 1.16 -16.83
C GLN A 143 0.97 2.23 -17.90
N LYS A 144 0.22 2.27 -19.01
CA LYS A 144 0.37 3.31 -20.04
C LYS A 144 0.00 4.69 -19.50
N VAL A 145 -1.07 4.75 -18.70
CA VAL A 145 -1.54 5.99 -18.06
C VAL A 145 -0.52 6.51 -17.05
N THR A 146 -0.01 5.66 -16.18
CA THR A 146 1.00 6.05 -15.18
C THR A 146 2.31 6.48 -15.84
N ALA A 147 2.78 5.79 -16.86
CA ALA A 147 3.96 6.17 -17.63
C ALA A 147 3.77 7.52 -18.35
N TRP A 148 2.62 7.75 -18.96
CA TRP A 148 2.27 9.02 -19.60
C TRP A 148 2.19 10.17 -18.60
N ALA A 149 1.52 9.98 -17.47
CA ALA A 149 1.43 10.98 -16.40
C ALA A 149 2.82 11.36 -15.86
N THR A 150 3.71 10.37 -15.70
CA THR A 150 5.10 10.59 -15.31
C THR A 150 5.86 11.44 -16.34
N LYS A 151 5.66 11.19 -17.66
CA LYS A 151 6.24 12.00 -18.73
C LYS A 151 5.74 13.44 -18.72
N LEU A 152 4.46 13.66 -18.46
CA LEU A 152 3.90 15.03 -18.35
C LEU A 152 4.48 15.81 -17.15
N GLY A 153 4.67 15.15 -16.03
CA GLY A 153 5.32 15.75 -14.86
C GLY A 153 6.74 16.23 -15.13
N LYS A 154 7.48 15.55 -16.04
CA LYS A 154 8.80 15.97 -16.49
C LYS A 154 8.80 17.30 -17.27
N LYS A 155 7.81 17.52 -18.15
CA LYS A 155 7.74 18.71 -19.01
C LYS A 155 7.36 19.98 -18.26
N ARG A 156 6.74 19.85 -17.07
CA ARG A 156 6.28 20.99 -16.25
C ARG A 156 7.26 21.38 -15.12
N GLY A 157 8.39 20.76 -15.04
CA GLY A 157 9.45 20.97 -14.04
C GLY A 157 10.82 21.16 -14.61
#